data_c65fc8dd8a3115a89ef1e982c5d22eeb
#
_entry.id   c65fc8dd8a3115a89ef1e982c5d22eeb
#
_cell.length_a   1.000
_cell.length_b   1.000
_cell.length_c   1.000
_cell.angle_alpha   90.00
_cell.angle_beta   90.00
_cell.angle_gamma   90.00
#
_symmetry.space_group_name_H-M   'P 1'
#
loop_
_entity.id
_entity.type
_entity.pdbx_description
1 polymer ?
#
loop_
_entity_poly.entity_id
_entity_poly.type
_entity_poly.pdbx_seq_one_letter_code
_entity_poly.pdbx_strand_id
1 'polypeptide(L)'
;MGRLHDLYEFEGQSPWLDNLKRAWLESGEIQQWIDRGVRGITSNPSIFQKAIETGEEYTEQFSELIGSGSSIEDAYWKLVVQDIEGALALLRPVYDESDGIDGYVSVEVAPSLAHDREGTEEAARVLDDLIDEP
;
A
#
# COMPACT_ATOMS: atom_id res chain seq x y z
N MET A 1 21.33 -2.68 -16.50
CA MET A 1 20.32 -2.89 -15.45
C MET A 1 20.85 -2.39 -14.10
N GLY A 2 20.00 -2.08 -13.17
CA GLY A 2 20.41 -1.60 -11.86
C GLY A 2 20.64 -2.73 -10.87
N ARG A 3 21.29 -2.41 -9.72
CA ARG A 3 21.62 -3.40 -8.67
C ARG A 3 20.41 -4.17 -8.11
N LEU A 4 19.20 -3.58 -8.12
CA LEU A 4 17.99 -4.28 -7.66
C LEU A 4 17.53 -5.34 -8.68
N HIS A 5 17.70 -5.08 -9.96
CA HIS A 5 17.47 -6.10 -11.00
C HIS A 5 18.46 -7.26 -10.86
N ASP A 6 19.75 -6.93 -10.66
CA ASP A 6 20.81 -7.94 -10.47
C ASP A 6 20.53 -8.81 -9.24
N LEU A 7 20.01 -8.22 -8.16
CA LEU A 7 19.63 -8.95 -6.94
C LEU A 7 18.53 -9.98 -7.21
N TYR A 8 17.55 -9.63 -8.04
CA TYR A 8 16.50 -10.56 -8.42
C TYR A 8 17.01 -11.64 -9.39
N GLU A 9 17.69 -11.24 -10.47
CA GLU A 9 18.11 -12.15 -11.52
C GLU A 9 19.16 -13.17 -11.08
N PHE A 10 20.15 -12.75 -10.27
CA PHE A 10 21.27 -13.59 -9.90
C PHE A 10 21.12 -14.25 -8.53
N GLU A 11 20.40 -13.59 -7.59
CA GLU A 11 20.27 -14.08 -6.22
C GLU A 11 18.85 -14.57 -5.89
N GLY A 12 17.89 -14.40 -6.80
CA GLY A 12 16.49 -14.80 -6.59
C GLY A 12 15.79 -14.03 -5.47
N GLN A 13 16.22 -12.79 -5.19
CA GLN A 13 15.67 -11.96 -4.12
C GLN A 13 14.77 -10.87 -4.67
N SER A 14 13.56 -10.75 -4.14
CA SER A 14 12.62 -9.70 -4.51
C SER A 14 12.80 -8.49 -3.62
N PRO A 15 13.38 -7.37 -4.12
CA PRO A 15 13.50 -6.14 -3.34
C PRO A 15 12.14 -5.46 -3.19
N TRP A 16 11.81 -5.07 -1.97
CA TRP A 16 10.58 -4.36 -1.63
C TRP A 16 10.86 -2.96 -1.09
N LEU A 17 9.97 -2.01 -1.42
CA LEU A 17 10.01 -0.65 -0.91
C LEU A 17 9.22 -0.55 0.39
N ASP A 18 9.87 -0.13 1.47
CA ASP A 18 9.25 0.04 2.78
C ASP A 18 8.76 1.48 2.97
N ASN A 19 7.91 1.94 2.07
CA ASN A 19 7.18 3.21 2.18
C ASN A 19 6.07 3.30 1.14
N LEU A 20 4.99 4.00 1.49
CA LEU A 20 3.90 4.32 0.59
C LEU A 20 3.26 5.63 1.01
N LYS A 21 3.10 6.56 0.09
CA LYS A 21 2.36 7.80 0.28
C LYS A 21 1.81 8.33 -1.03
N ARG A 22 0.69 9.02 -0.97
CA ARG A 22 -0.03 9.53 -2.15
C ARG A 22 0.83 10.43 -3.02
N ALA A 23 1.64 11.31 -2.41
CA ALA A 23 2.55 12.18 -3.15
C ALA A 23 3.48 11.41 -4.11
N TRP A 24 3.92 10.21 -3.72
CA TRP A 24 4.76 9.38 -4.57
C TRP A 24 3.99 8.64 -5.68
N LEU A 25 2.71 8.36 -5.45
CA LEU A 25 1.82 7.83 -6.49
C LEU A 25 1.56 8.92 -7.55
N GLU A 26 1.24 10.13 -7.11
CA GLU A 26 0.92 11.26 -7.98
C GLU A 26 2.13 11.81 -8.76
N SER A 27 3.30 11.86 -8.13
CA SER A 27 4.55 12.32 -8.76
C SER A 27 5.19 11.31 -9.70
N GLY A 28 4.75 10.04 -9.67
CA GLY A 28 5.37 8.95 -10.41
C GLY A 28 6.63 8.39 -9.75
N GLU A 29 6.94 8.75 -8.52
CA GLU A 29 8.13 8.25 -7.80
C GLU A 29 8.05 6.73 -7.53
N ILE A 30 6.85 6.19 -7.24
CA ILE A 30 6.64 4.75 -7.10
C ILE A 30 6.99 4.03 -8.41
N GLN A 31 6.55 4.55 -9.55
CA GLN A 31 6.90 3.97 -10.86
C GLN A 31 8.41 3.96 -11.10
N GLN A 32 9.11 5.03 -10.72
CA GLN A 32 10.58 5.07 -10.84
C GLN A 32 11.26 4.01 -9.98
N TRP A 33 10.74 3.70 -8.80
CA TRP A 33 11.27 2.62 -7.96
C TRP A 33 11.02 1.23 -8.58
N ILE A 34 9.84 1.01 -9.17
CA ILE A 34 9.53 -0.20 -9.92
C ILE A 34 10.48 -0.35 -11.12
N ASP A 35 10.70 0.71 -11.87
CA ASP A 35 11.63 0.74 -13.01
C ASP A 35 13.09 0.44 -12.61
N ARG A 36 13.47 0.74 -11.36
CA ARG A 36 14.78 0.40 -10.79
C ARG A 36 14.89 -1.04 -10.29
N GLY A 37 13.77 -1.80 -10.26
CA GLY A 37 13.74 -3.19 -9.88
C GLY A 37 13.03 -3.52 -8.57
N VAL A 38 12.29 -2.57 -7.98
CA VAL A 38 11.39 -2.85 -6.85
C VAL A 38 10.23 -3.73 -7.34
N ARG A 39 9.90 -4.76 -6.56
CA ARG A 39 8.95 -5.80 -6.94
C ARG A 39 7.76 -5.95 -5.99
N GLY A 40 7.73 -5.16 -4.95
CA GLY A 40 6.65 -5.11 -3.96
C GLY A 40 6.80 -3.92 -3.04
N ILE A 41 5.75 -3.62 -2.28
CA ILE A 41 5.71 -2.47 -1.37
C ILE A 41 5.16 -2.95 -0.03
N THR A 42 5.82 -2.55 1.06
CA THR A 42 5.29 -2.70 2.40
C THR A 42 4.61 -1.41 2.86
N SER A 43 3.55 -1.55 3.63
CA SER A 43 2.90 -0.45 4.31
C SER A 43 2.53 -0.85 5.73
N ASN A 44 2.39 0.12 6.61
CA ASN A 44 1.94 -0.11 7.98
C ASN A 44 1.20 1.14 8.50
N PRO A 45 0.48 1.03 9.62
CA PRO A 45 -0.28 2.17 10.18
C PRO A 45 0.58 3.40 10.47
N SER A 46 1.82 3.24 10.91
CA SER A 46 2.73 4.36 11.19
C SER A 46 3.16 5.10 9.92
N ILE A 47 3.39 4.38 8.82
CA ILE A 47 3.68 4.98 7.51
C ILE A 47 2.51 5.84 7.05
N PHE A 48 1.29 5.30 7.08
CA PHE A 48 0.08 6.03 6.66
C PHE A 48 -0.23 7.21 7.58
N GLN A 49 -0.14 7.03 8.89
CA GLN A 49 -0.36 8.11 9.84
C GLN A 49 0.57 9.29 9.53
N LYS A 50 1.86 9.04 9.39
CA LYS A 50 2.85 10.07 9.07
C LYS A 50 2.58 10.72 7.71
N ALA A 51 2.22 9.95 6.69
CA ALA A 51 1.91 10.46 5.36
C ALA A 51 0.68 11.39 5.39
N ILE A 52 -0.37 11.00 6.09
CA ILE A 52 -1.62 11.77 6.24
C ILE A 52 -1.38 13.06 7.06
N GLU A 53 -0.60 12.98 8.15
CA GLU A 53 -0.32 14.14 9.00
C GLU A 53 0.56 15.20 8.29
N THR A 54 1.42 14.79 7.38
CA THR A 54 2.39 15.68 6.71
C THR A 54 2.04 16.00 5.25
N GLY A 55 1.12 15.26 4.64
CA GLY A 55 0.76 15.39 3.22
C GLY A 55 -0.52 16.19 3.04
N GLU A 56 -0.46 17.27 2.26
CA GLU A 56 -1.64 18.07 1.90
C GLU A 56 -2.58 17.30 0.95
N GLU A 57 -2.09 16.29 0.27
CA GLU A 57 -2.82 15.46 -0.71
C GLU A 57 -4.01 14.70 -0.11
N TYR A 58 -4.01 14.50 1.21
CA TYR A 58 -5.10 13.82 1.91
C TYR A 58 -6.18 14.75 2.44
N THR A 59 -5.88 16.06 2.56
CA THR A 59 -6.72 17.01 3.29
C THR A 59 -8.10 17.17 2.67
N GLU A 60 -8.19 17.29 1.35
CA GLU A 60 -9.46 17.49 0.65
C GLU A 60 -10.37 16.28 0.81
N GLN A 61 -9.88 15.09 0.48
CA GLN A 61 -10.66 13.85 0.59
C GLN A 61 -11.06 13.54 2.03
N PHE A 62 -10.17 13.74 3.00
CA PHE A 62 -10.49 13.54 4.41
C PHE A 62 -11.62 14.48 4.86
N SER A 63 -11.55 15.76 4.49
CA SER A 63 -12.58 16.75 4.80
C SER A 63 -13.93 16.41 4.18
N GLU A 64 -13.95 15.95 2.94
CA GLU A 64 -15.16 15.49 2.25
C GLU A 64 -15.79 14.27 2.93
N LEU A 65 -14.97 13.28 3.31
CA LEU A 65 -15.44 12.08 4.01
C LEU A 65 -16.05 12.41 5.37
N ILE A 66 -15.40 13.25 6.16
CA ILE A 66 -15.93 13.70 7.45
C ILE A 66 -17.21 14.53 7.23
N GLY A 67 -17.23 15.43 6.27
CA GLY A 67 -18.41 16.24 5.91
C GLY A 67 -19.61 15.42 5.45
N SER A 68 -19.38 14.25 4.87
CA SER A 68 -20.42 13.30 4.44
C SER A 68 -20.89 12.33 5.55
N GLY A 69 -20.34 12.44 6.76
CA GLY A 69 -20.74 11.67 7.94
C GLY A 69 -19.91 10.41 8.21
N SER A 70 -18.78 10.22 7.54
CA SER A 70 -17.85 9.15 7.88
C SER A 70 -17.23 9.37 9.26
N SER A 71 -17.01 8.28 10.01
CA SER A 71 -16.17 8.34 11.20
C SER A 71 -14.72 8.64 10.83
N ILE A 72 -13.91 9.09 11.78
CA ILE A 72 -12.47 9.31 11.55
C ILE A 72 -11.79 8.01 11.13
N GLU A 73 -12.14 6.89 11.75
CA GLU A 73 -11.59 5.58 11.42
C GLU A 73 -11.97 5.13 10.01
N ASP A 74 -13.26 5.24 9.64
CA ASP A 74 -13.70 4.90 8.27
C ASP A 74 -13.05 5.80 7.21
N ALA A 75 -12.91 7.09 7.50
CA ALA A 75 -12.23 8.02 6.60
C ALA A 75 -10.76 7.63 6.43
N TYR A 76 -10.06 7.28 7.51
CA TYR A 76 -8.68 6.80 7.48
C TYR A 76 -8.54 5.57 6.57
N TRP A 77 -9.36 4.54 6.78
CA TRP A 77 -9.28 3.32 5.96
C TRP A 77 -9.60 3.55 4.49
N LYS A 78 -10.51 4.46 4.16
CA LYS A 78 -10.77 4.85 2.77
C LYS A 78 -9.56 5.51 2.11
N LEU A 79 -8.81 6.33 2.84
CA LEU A 79 -7.55 6.90 2.35
C LEU A 79 -6.50 5.82 2.11
N VAL A 80 -6.35 4.90 3.07
CA VAL A 80 -5.40 3.78 3.00
C VAL A 80 -5.70 2.87 1.82
N VAL A 81 -6.94 2.41 1.69
CA VAL A 81 -7.37 1.51 0.60
C VAL A 81 -7.10 2.16 -0.77
N GLN A 82 -7.42 3.43 -0.94
CA GLN A 82 -7.14 4.13 -2.19
C GLN A 82 -5.65 4.16 -2.54
N ASP A 83 -4.77 4.37 -1.58
CA ASP A 83 -3.33 4.37 -1.82
C ASP A 83 -2.80 2.95 -2.11
N ILE A 84 -3.33 1.93 -1.44
CA ILE A 84 -3.02 0.53 -1.73
C ILE A 84 -3.44 0.16 -3.15
N GLU A 85 -4.66 0.49 -3.56
CA GLU A 85 -5.15 0.24 -4.93
C GLU A 85 -4.31 0.96 -5.98
N GLY A 86 -3.90 2.20 -5.71
CA GLY A 86 -3.00 2.95 -6.58
C GLY A 86 -1.63 2.29 -6.75
N ALA A 87 -1.07 1.76 -5.67
CA ALA A 87 0.20 1.03 -5.70
C ALA A 87 0.07 -0.32 -6.41
N LEU A 88 -1.01 -1.06 -6.17
CA LEU A 88 -1.29 -2.33 -6.86
C LEU A 88 -1.45 -2.15 -8.37
N ALA A 89 -2.12 -1.08 -8.81
CA ALA A 89 -2.25 -0.77 -10.22
C ALA A 89 -0.88 -0.57 -10.90
N LEU A 90 0.07 0.10 -10.23
CA LEU A 90 1.44 0.28 -10.72
C LEU A 90 2.26 -1.01 -10.69
N LEU A 91 2.03 -1.89 -9.72
CA LEU A 91 2.70 -3.18 -9.58
C LEU A 91 2.09 -4.30 -10.44
N ARG A 92 0.92 -4.08 -11.03
CA ARG A 92 0.25 -5.10 -11.86
C ARG A 92 1.13 -5.71 -12.94
N PRO A 93 1.95 -4.95 -13.69
CA PRO A 93 2.86 -5.56 -14.66
C PRO A 93 3.89 -6.50 -14.02
N VAL A 94 4.39 -6.18 -12.82
CA VAL A 94 5.31 -7.06 -12.07
C VAL A 94 4.63 -8.36 -11.65
N TYR A 95 3.37 -8.28 -11.22
CA TYR A 95 2.55 -9.45 -10.89
C TYR A 95 2.36 -10.36 -12.11
N ASP A 96 1.92 -9.79 -13.22
CA ASP A 96 1.65 -10.54 -14.45
C ASP A 96 2.93 -11.17 -15.05
N GLU A 97 4.04 -10.43 -15.08
CA GLU A 97 5.34 -10.92 -15.57
C GLU A 97 5.97 -12.01 -14.70
N SER A 98 5.65 -12.02 -13.41
CA SER A 98 6.17 -13.00 -12.46
C SER A 98 5.25 -14.21 -12.23
N ASP A 99 4.17 -14.34 -12.98
CA ASP A 99 3.13 -15.36 -12.76
C ASP A 99 2.58 -15.34 -11.32
N GLY A 100 2.39 -14.14 -10.74
CA GLY A 100 1.85 -13.95 -9.41
C GLY A 100 2.84 -14.22 -8.26
N ILE A 101 4.13 -14.27 -8.52
CA ILE A 101 5.16 -14.44 -7.47
C ILE A 101 5.44 -13.11 -6.77
N ASP A 102 5.46 -12.01 -7.52
CA ASP A 102 5.73 -10.65 -7.04
C ASP A 102 4.56 -9.69 -7.39
N GLY A 103 4.71 -8.42 -7.10
CA GLY A 103 3.71 -7.40 -7.44
C GLY A 103 2.70 -7.14 -6.33
N TYR A 104 3.05 -7.49 -5.10
CA TYR A 104 2.16 -7.33 -3.95
C TYR A 104 2.41 -6.05 -3.16
N VAL A 105 1.37 -5.59 -2.48
CA VAL A 105 1.45 -4.57 -1.42
C VAL A 105 1.00 -5.20 -0.12
N SER A 106 1.84 -5.20 0.91
CA SER A 106 1.41 -5.66 2.22
C SER A 106 0.66 -4.54 2.95
N VAL A 107 -0.45 -4.90 3.57
CA VAL A 107 -1.25 -4.02 4.42
C VAL A 107 -1.41 -4.65 5.80
N GLU A 108 -1.39 -3.84 6.84
CA GLU A 108 -1.55 -4.27 8.22
C GLU A 108 -2.88 -3.80 8.80
N VAL A 109 -3.52 -4.65 9.59
CA VAL A 109 -4.71 -4.29 10.37
C VAL A 109 -4.35 -3.33 11.51
N ALA A 110 -5.37 -2.76 12.16
CA ALA A 110 -5.17 -1.79 13.24
C ALA A 110 -4.30 -2.37 14.38
N PRO A 111 -3.32 -1.62 14.91
CA PRO A 111 -2.42 -2.09 15.97
C PRO A 111 -3.14 -2.50 17.27
N SER A 112 -4.32 -1.93 17.53
CA SER A 112 -5.17 -2.29 18.68
C SER A 112 -5.60 -3.75 18.69
N LEU A 113 -5.52 -4.44 17.55
CA LEU A 113 -5.86 -5.86 17.40
C LEU A 113 -4.70 -6.81 17.69
N ALA A 114 -3.53 -6.32 18.08
CA ALA A 114 -2.32 -7.14 18.25
C ALA A 114 -2.47 -8.35 19.18
N HIS A 115 -3.37 -8.26 20.16
CA HIS A 115 -3.69 -9.35 21.11
C HIS A 115 -5.09 -9.95 20.91
N ASP A 116 -5.76 -9.58 19.84
CA ASP A 116 -7.09 -10.08 19.47
C ASP A 116 -7.01 -10.85 18.15
N ARG A 117 -6.92 -12.17 18.25
CA ARG A 117 -6.81 -13.06 17.10
C ARG A 117 -8.04 -13.00 16.20
N GLU A 118 -9.23 -13.07 16.79
CA GLU A 118 -10.49 -13.11 16.03
C GLU A 118 -10.73 -11.77 15.34
N GLY A 119 -10.50 -10.66 16.03
CA GLY A 119 -10.59 -9.32 15.46
C GLY A 119 -9.56 -9.08 14.37
N THR A 120 -8.34 -9.59 14.49
CA THR A 120 -7.29 -9.52 13.46
C THR A 120 -7.73 -10.27 12.19
N GLU A 121 -8.23 -11.49 12.33
CA GLU A 121 -8.70 -12.30 11.19
C GLU A 121 -9.87 -11.63 10.47
N GLU A 122 -10.85 -11.12 11.22
CA GLU A 122 -12.00 -10.42 10.65
C GLU A 122 -11.58 -9.14 9.92
N ALA A 123 -10.73 -8.32 10.53
CA ALA A 123 -10.23 -7.09 9.91
C ALA A 123 -9.43 -7.36 8.63
N ALA A 124 -8.63 -8.43 8.61
CA ALA A 124 -7.89 -8.84 7.42
C ALA A 124 -8.84 -9.25 6.28
N ARG A 125 -9.90 -9.99 6.57
CA ARG A 125 -10.93 -10.38 5.58
C ARG A 125 -11.66 -9.15 5.02
N VAL A 126 -12.00 -8.19 5.87
CA VAL A 126 -12.65 -6.93 5.45
C VAL A 126 -11.74 -6.15 4.51
N LEU A 127 -10.44 -6.07 4.80
CA LEU A 127 -9.48 -5.38 3.91
C LEU A 127 -9.31 -6.11 2.57
N ASP A 128 -9.24 -7.44 2.58
CA ASP A 128 -9.17 -8.27 1.38
C ASP A 128 -10.39 -8.06 0.47
N ASP A 129 -11.60 -8.08 1.07
CA ASP A 129 -12.85 -7.82 0.35
C ASP A 129 -12.93 -6.38 -0.21
N LEU A 130 -12.40 -5.39 0.52
CA LEU A 130 -12.42 -3.99 0.09
C LEU A 130 -11.47 -3.70 -1.07
N ILE A 131 -10.32 -4.33 -1.09
CA ILE A 131 -9.28 -4.10 -2.09
C ILE A 131 -9.56 -4.90 -3.37
N ASP A 132 -10.16 -6.09 -3.27
CA ASP A 132 -10.61 -6.96 -4.38
C ASP A 132 -9.57 -7.12 -5.51
N GLU A 133 -8.30 -7.25 -5.14
CA GLU A 133 -7.18 -7.50 -6.06
C GLU A 133 -6.46 -8.80 -5.70
N PRO A 134 -5.88 -9.52 -6.68
CA PRO A 134 -5.20 -10.78 -6.43
C PRO A 134 -3.98 -10.64 -5.53
#